data_0fa8be5df94e57878a375ba37d28b614
#
_entry.id   0fa8be5df94e57878a375ba37d28b614
#
_cell.length_a   1.000
_cell.length_b   1.000
_cell.length_c   1.000
_cell.angle_alpha   90.00
_cell.angle_beta   90.00
_cell.angle_gamma   90.00
#
_symmetry.space_group_name_H-M   'P 1'
#
loop_
_entity.id
_entity.type
_entity.pdbx_description
1 polymer ?
#
loop_
_entity_poly.entity_id
_entity_poly.type
_entity_poly.pdbx_seq_one_letter_code
_entity_poly.pdbx_strand_id
1 'polypeptide(L)'
;MAYASLSLKKALTGPILDLGGGGEGIIGRIYRQQAVAIDNRQEELDEAPDGPKKLLMDAAALTFDDASFQHVTAFFSFMYMPRAIQVQAISQAARVLRPGGALHIWDAEISSAFPDPFLLELDVDAAGTPVHTTYGIVKEDAAQGADYFLRLCQNSHLKLADRQEHTSWFYLRLTK
;
A
#
# COMPACT_ATOMS: atom_id res chain seq x y z
N MET A 1 -13.50 16.38 5.70
CA MET A 1 -13.42 15.20 4.80
C MET A 1 -12.79 15.66 3.49
N ALA A 2 -11.72 15.01 3.06
CA ALA A 2 -11.08 15.25 1.79
C ALA A 2 -11.73 14.37 0.70
N TYR A 3 -11.66 14.82 -0.56
CA TYR A 3 -12.07 14.01 -1.72
C TYR A 3 -10.92 13.97 -2.73
N ALA A 4 -10.72 12.82 -3.34
CA ALA A 4 -9.75 12.64 -4.42
C ALA A 4 -10.24 11.63 -5.46
N SER A 5 -9.62 11.66 -6.64
CA SER A 5 -9.77 10.62 -7.66
C SER A 5 -8.41 10.21 -8.18
N LEU A 6 -8.24 8.94 -8.48
CA LEU A 6 -7.02 8.43 -9.11
C LEU A 6 -7.34 7.30 -10.10
N SER A 7 -6.51 7.17 -11.12
CA SER A 7 -6.62 6.10 -12.10
C SER A 7 -5.36 5.25 -12.09
N LEU A 8 -5.54 3.95 -11.94
CA LEU A 8 -4.49 2.94 -11.98
C LEU A 8 -4.57 2.17 -13.29
N LYS A 9 -3.45 2.05 -13.98
CA LYS A 9 -3.35 1.22 -15.19
C LYS A 9 -2.70 -0.11 -14.86
N LYS A 10 -3.08 -1.17 -15.56
CA LYS A 10 -2.42 -2.47 -15.48
C LYS A 10 -1.06 -2.43 -16.19
N ALA A 11 -0.03 -1.94 -15.49
CA ALA A 11 1.31 -1.69 -16.05
C ALA A 11 2.43 -2.52 -15.40
N LEU A 12 2.19 -3.16 -14.26
CA LEU A 12 3.20 -3.97 -13.57
C LEU A 12 3.25 -5.38 -14.17
N THR A 13 4.47 -5.88 -14.35
CA THR A 13 4.73 -7.23 -14.87
C THR A 13 5.54 -8.06 -13.87
N GLY A 14 5.30 -9.37 -13.80
CA GLY A 14 5.93 -10.24 -12.83
C GLY A 14 5.13 -10.40 -11.53
N PRO A 15 5.63 -11.15 -10.55
CA PRO A 15 4.93 -11.40 -9.31
C PRO A 15 4.81 -10.15 -8.44
N ILE A 16 3.61 -9.92 -7.90
CA ILE A 16 3.26 -8.78 -7.05
C ILE A 16 2.87 -9.28 -5.66
N LEU A 17 3.38 -8.65 -4.62
CA LEU A 17 2.90 -8.77 -3.25
C LEU A 17 2.16 -7.50 -2.87
N ASP A 18 0.90 -7.62 -2.42
CA ASP A 18 0.07 -6.50 -2.00
C ASP A 18 -0.10 -6.51 -0.47
N LEU A 19 0.48 -5.51 0.20
CA LEU A 19 0.46 -5.36 1.65
C LEU A 19 -0.83 -4.65 2.09
N GLY A 20 -1.65 -5.32 2.90
CA GLY A 20 -2.99 -4.83 3.26
C GLY A 20 -3.93 -4.88 2.06
N GLY A 21 -3.87 -5.95 1.29
CA GLY A 21 -4.66 -6.15 0.07
C GLY A 21 -6.09 -6.67 0.34
N GLY A 22 -6.59 -6.55 1.56
CA GLY A 22 -7.97 -6.83 1.94
C GLY A 22 -8.97 -5.75 1.52
N GLY A 23 -10.20 -5.81 2.04
CA GLY A 23 -11.26 -4.84 1.79
C GLY A 23 -11.58 -4.66 0.30
N GLU A 24 -11.43 -3.45 -0.24
CA GLU A 24 -11.67 -3.17 -1.65
C GLU A 24 -10.75 -3.93 -2.60
N GLY A 25 -9.58 -4.36 -2.15
CA GLY A 25 -8.64 -5.18 -2.90
C GLY A 25 -8.26 -4.59 -4.26
N ILE A 26 -7.99 -3.30 -4.33
CA ILE A 26 -7.77 -2.54 -5.57
C ILE A 26 -6.69 -3.17 -6.46
N ILE A 27 -5.54 -3.51 -5.90
CA ILE A 27 -4.43 -4.14 -6.63
C ILE A 27 -4.83 -5.55 -7.09
N GLY A 28 -5.47 -6.32 -6.22
CA GLY A 28 -6.00 -7.64 -6.55
C GLY A 28 -7.03 -7.64 -7.68
N ARG A 29 -7.89 -6.62 -7.76
CA ARG A 29 -8.84 -6.44 -8.88
C ARG A 29 -8.12 -6.29 -10.22
N ILE A 30 -7.04 -5.50 -10.25
CA ILE A 30 -6.28 -5.19 -11.47
C ILE A 30 -5.44 -6.38 -11.91
N TYR A 31 -4.69 -6.97 -10.97
CA TYR A 31 -3.63 -7.95 -11.28
C TYR A 31 -4.04 -9.40 -11.07
N ARG A 32 -5.14 -9.65 -10.36
CA ARG A 32 -5.73 -10.98 -10.17
C ARG A 32 -4.70 -12.03 -9.73
N GLN A 33 -4.56 -13.14 -10.45
CA GLN A 33 -3.64 -14.24 -10.11
C GLN A 33 -2.14 -13.85 -10.13
N GLN A 34 -1.79 -12.71 -10.71
CA GLN A 34 -0.43 -12.17 -10.66
C GLN A 34 -0.07 -11.62 -9.28
N ALA A 35 -1.08 -11.27 -8.47
CA ALA A 35 -0.92 -10.71 -7.14
C ALA A 35 -1.14 -11.76 -6.05
N VAL A 36 -0.34 -11.64 -4.97
CA VAL A 36 -0.59 -12.25 -3.68
C VAL A 36 -1.00 -11.12 -2.74
N ALA A 37 -2.24 -11.13 -2.26
CA ALA A 37 -2.75 -10.17 -1.29
C ALA A 37 -2.57 -10.71 0.12
N ILE A 38 -1.96 -9.93 1.01
CA ILE A 38 -1.88 -10.26 2.43
C ILE A 38 -2.61 -9.22 3.26
N ASP A 39 -3.20 -9.67 4.34
CA ASP A 39 -3.78 -8.84 5.38
C ASP A 39 -3.64 -9.54 6.72
N ASN A 40 -3.59 -8.79 7.83
CA ASN A 40 -3.54 -9.37 9.17
C ASN A 40 -4.95 -9.59 9.78
N ARG A 41 -6.00 -9.29 9.02
CA ARG A 41 -7.40 -9.48 9.37
C ARG A 41 -8.09 -10.38 8.35
N GLN A 42 -8.64 -11.50 8.81
CA GLN A 42 -9.32 -12.45 7.94
C GLN A 42 -10.57 -11.85 7.30
N GLU A 43 -11.29 -11.00 8.04
CA GLU A 43 -12.50 -10.34 7.55
C GLU A 43 -12.22 -9.50 6.31
N GLU A 44 -11.11 -8.74 6.31
CA GLU A 44 -10.71 -7.92 5.15
C GLU A 44 -10.39 -8.80 3.92
N LEU A 45 -9.76 -9.95 4.13
CA LEU A 45 -9.49 -10.89 3.04
C LEU A 45 -10.77 -11.54 2.49
N ASP A 46 -11.74 -11.80 3.37
CA ASP A 46 -13.03 -12.38 2.97
C ASP A 46 -13.87 -11.39 2.17
N GLU A 47 -13.80 -10.10 2.50
CA GLU A 47 -14.47 -9.02 1.78
C GLU A 47 -13.83 -8.70 0.43
N ALA A 48 -12.51 -8.88 0.32
CA ALA A 48 -11.79 -8.60 -0.91
C ALA A 48 -12.28 -9.47 -2.08
N PRO A 49 -12.38 -8.92 -3.31
CA PRO A 49 -12.84 -9.69 -4.45
C PRO A 49 -11.91 -10.83 -4.82
N ASP A 50 -12.47 -11.84 -5.49
CA ASP A 50 -11.71 -12.96 -6.02
C ASP A 50 -10.75 -12.55 -7.12
N GLY A 51 -9.63 -13.25 -7.20
CA GLY A 51 -8.62 -13.04 -8.22
C GLY A 51 -7.21 -13.26 -7.72
N PRO A 52 -6.72 -12.53 -6.72
CA PRO A 52 -5.41 -12.78 -6.13
C PRO A 52 -5.42 -14.02 -5.22
N LYS A 53 -4.23 -14.57 -4.98
CA LYS A 53 -4.04 -15.47 -3.83
C LYS A 53 -4.10 -14.64 -2.55
N LYS A 54 -4.98 -15.00 -1.62
CA LYS A 54 -5.17 -14.30 -0.35
C LYS A 54 -4.51 -15.07 0.78
N LEU A 55 -3.72 -14.40 1.64
CA LEU A 55 -3.04 -15.04 2.76
C LEU A 55 -3.17 -14.16 4.02
N LEU A 56 -3.62 -14.77 5.11
CA LEU A 56 -3.59 -14.13 6.44
C LEU A 56 -2.12 -14.05 6.90
N MET A 57 -1.57 -12.84 6.92
CA MET A 57 -0.14 -12.61 7.21
C MET A 57 0.10 -11.19 7.68
N ASP A 58 1.02 -11.03 8.64
CA ASP A 58 1.50 -9.72 9.09
C ASP A 58 2.57 -9.18 8.12
N ALA A 59 2.39 -7.96 7.63
CA ALA A 59 3.35 -7.28 6.76
C ALA A 59 4.72 -7.07 7.43
N ALA A 60 4.77 -7.03 8.76
CA ALA A 60 6.01 -6.93 9.53
C ALA A 60 6.77 -8.27 9.66
N ALA A 61 6.16 -9.39 9.29
CA ALA A 61 6.70 -10.74 9.46
C ALA A 61 6.40 -11.64 8.25
N LEU A 62 6.86 -11.21 7.07
CA LEU A 62 6.65 -11.95 5.82
C LEU A 62 7.37 -13.29 5.82
N THR A 63 6.65 -14.36 5.48
CA THR A 63 7.19 -15.73 5.41
C THR A 63 7.71 -16.11 4.02
N PHE A 64 7.73 -15.18 3.07
CA PHE A 64 8.30 -15.39 1.74
C PHE A 64 9.82 -15.33 1.75
N ASP A 65 10.43 -16.05 0.83
CA ASP A 65 11.88 -16.02 0.61
C ASP A 65 12.35 -14.64 0.13
N ASP A 66 13.63 -14.35 0.31
CA ASP A 66 14.27 -13.17 -0.24
C ASP A 66 14.13 -13.14 -1.77
N ALA A 67 13.98 -11.95 -2.33
CA ALA A 67 13.92 -11.74 -3.77
C ALA A 67 12.82 -12.57 -4.49
N SER A 68 11.65 -12.73 -3.86
CA SER A 68 10.51 -13.48 -4.41
C SER A 68 9.65 -12.67 -5.37
N PHE A 69 9.57 -11.34 -5.19
CA PHE A 69 8.64 -10.47 -5.89
C PHE A 69 9.33 -9.43 -6.77
N GLN A 70 8.73 -9.14 -7.93
CA GLN A 70 9.15 -8.03 -8.78
C GLN A 70 8.60 -6.71 -8.28
N HIS A 71 7.39 -6.73 -7.72
CA HIS A 71 6.74 -5.57 -7.14
C HIS A 71 6.17 -5.89 -5.77
N VAL A 72 6.27 -4.92 -4.86
CA VAL A 72 5.49 -4.87 -3.63
C VAL A 72 4.63 -3.63 -3.69
N THR A 73 3.36 -3.74 -3.38
CA THR A 73 2.39 -2.64 -3.38
C THR A 73 1.81 -2.43 -1.99
N ALA A 74 1.50 -1.21 -1.65
CA ALA A 74 0.70 -0.83 -0.49
C ALA A 74 -0.26 0.27 -0.94
N PHE A 75 -1.56 -0.01 -0.93
CA PHE A 75 -2.60 0.90 -1.40
C PHE A 75 -3.48 1.33 -0.22
N PHE A 76 -3.23 2.52 0.31
CA PHE A 76 -3.89 3.11 1.47
C PHE A 76 -3.95 2.18 2.69
N SER A 77 -2.89 1.41 2.92
CA SER A 77 -2.82 0.42 4.00
C SER A 77 -1.86 0.82 5.13
N PHE A 78 -0.80 1.57 4.83
CA PHE A 78 0.15 1.98 5.86
C PHE A 78 -0.45 2.92 6.90
N MET A 79 -1.42 3.78 6.54
CA MET A 79 -2.08 4.68 7.47
C MET A 79 -2.72 3.96 8.66
N TYR A 80 -3.12 2.71 8.51
CA TYR A 80 -3.70 1.88 9.57
C TYR A 80 -2.66 1.21 10.45
N MET A 81 -1.41 1.10 10.00
CA MET A 81 -0.34 0.42 10.73
C MET A 81 0.28 1.34 11.81
N PRO A 82 0.59 0.81 13.01
CA PRO A 82 1.47 1.50 13.95
C PRO A 82 2.83 1.81 13.31
N ARG A 83 3.49 2.90 13.75
CA ARG A 83 4.79 3.33 13.18
C ARG A 83 5.87 2.24 13.22
N ALA A 84 5.94 1.47 14.30
CA ALA A 84 6.89 0.36 14.40
C ALA A 84 6.63 -0.72 13.33
N ILE A 85 5.36 -0.99 13.03
CA ILE A 85 4.95 -1.94 11.99
C ILE A 85 5.26 -1.38 10.61
N GLN A 86 5.04 -0.09 10.36
CA GLN A 86 5.41 0.55 9.08
C GLN A 86 6.91 0.38 8.77
N VAL A 87 7.79 0.60 9.77
CA VAL A 87 9.24 0.41 9.63
C VAL A 87 9.57 -1.04 9.28
N GLN A 88 9.00 -2.00 10.01
CA GLN A 88 9.25 -3.42 9.79
C GLN A 88 8.69 -3.89 8.44
N ALA A 89 7.49 -3.48 8.07
CA ALA A 89 6.86 -3.83 6.80
C ALA A 89 7.67 -3.33 5.59
N ILE A 90 8.22 -2.10 5.65
CA ILE A 90 9.10 -1.57 4.60
C ILE A 90 10.41 -2.36 4.53
N SER A 91 11.01 -2.73 5.66
CA SER A 91 12.20 -3.58 5.71
C SER A 91 11.92 -4.97 5.10
N GLN A 92 10.78 -5.58 5.43
CA GLN A 92 10.35 -6.86 4.83
C GLN A 92 10.06 -6.73 3.33
N ALA A 93 9.41 -5.65 2.90
CA ALA A 93 9.19 -5.36 1.48
C ALA A 93 10.52 -5.27 0.72
N ALA A 94 11.50 -4.54 1.26
CA ALA A 94 12.84 -4.46 0.68
C ALA A 94 13.53 -5.84 0.59
N ARG A 95 13.37 -6.70 1.60
CA ARG A 95 13.93 -8.06 1.62
C ARG A 95 13.36 -8.93 0.51
N VAL A 96 12.03 -8.98 0.38
CA VAL A 96 11.35 -9.85 -0.58
C VAL A 96 11.39 -9.33 -2.02
N LEU A 97 11.73 -8.06 -2.25
CA LEU A 97 11.93 -7.51 -3.58
C LEU A 97 13.18 -8.09 -4.23
N ARG A 98 13.05 -8.44 -5.51
CA ARG A 98 14.18 -8.79 -6.38
C ARG A 98 15.08 -7.59 -6.62
N PRO A 99 16.38 -7.78 -6.91
CA PRO A 99 17.20 -6.71 -7.48
C PRO A 99 16.51 -6.12 -8.72
N GLY A 100 16.40 -4.78 -8.77
CA GLY A 100 15.65 -4.07 -9.82
C GLY A 100 14.13 -4.11 -9.68
N GLY A 101 13.60 -4.74 -8.63
CA GLY A 101 12.19 -4.68 -8.28
C GLY A 101 11.81 -3.36 -7.61
N ALA A 102 10.51 -3.10 -7.46
CA ALA A 102 10.03 -1.83 -6.94
C ALA A 102 8.93 -1.98 -5.87
N LEU A 103 9.03 -1.13 -4.83
CA LEU A 103 7.97 -0.85 -3.87
C LEU A 103 7.13 0.32 -4.38
N HIS A 104 5.83 0.16 -4.38
CA HIS A 104 4.84 1.17 -4.76
C HIS A 104 3.96 1.50 -3.55
N ILE A 105 3.95 2.73 -3.12
CA ILE A 105 3.15 3.21 -1.99
C ILE A 105 2.18 4.27 -2.50
N TRP A 106 0.90 4.02 -2.43
CA TRP A 106 -0.17 5.03 -2.46
C TRP A 106 -0.71 5.15 -1.05
N ASP A 107 -0.66 6.33 -0.45
CA ASP A 107 -1.19 6.49 0.90
C ASP A 107 -1.61 7.95 1.17
N ALA A 108 -2.26 8.16 2.30
CA ALA A 108 -2.80 9.45 2.68
C ALA A 108 -1.71 10.42 3.16
N GLU A 109 -1.83 11.67 2.72
CA GLU A 109 -1.09 12.81 3.29
C GLU A 109 -1.88 13.33 4.50
N ILE A 110 -1.41 13.04 5.71
CA ILE A 110 -2.08 13.39 6.96
C ILE A 110 -1.20 14.34 7.75
N SER A 111 -1.58 15.60 7.83
CA SER A 111 -0.81 16.63 8.55
C SER A 111 -1.01 16.55 10.07
N SER A 112 -2.25 16.53 10.53
CA SER A 112 -2.67 16.26 11.92
C SER A 112 -4.20 16.27 11.94
N ALA A 113 -4.82 15.28 12.55
CA ALA A 113 -6.28 15.24 12.66
C ALA A 113 -6.78 14.99 14.09
N PHE A 114 -5.98 14.37 14.95
CA PHE A 114 -6.42 14.03 16.31
C PHE A 114 -6.76 15.29 17.14
N PRO A 115 -7.90 15.31 17.84
CA PRO A 115 -8.85 14.20 18.02
C PRO A 115 -9.86 14.00 16.87
N ASP A 116 -9.87 14.89 15.87
CA ASP A 116 -10.78 14.75 14.74
C ASP A 116 -10.34 13.61 13.82
N PRO A 117 -11.29 12.89 13.18
CA PRO A 117 -10.95 11.85 12.23
C PRO A 117 -10.33 12.45 10.96
N PHE A 118 -9.27 11.82 10.45
CA PHE A 118 -8.90 11.97 9.05
C PHE A 118 -9.83 11.10 8.21
N LEU A 119 -10.46 11.70 7.20
CA LEU A 119 -11.36 11.01 6.26
C LEU A 119 -11.02 11.44 4.84
N LEU A 120 -10.82 10.45 3.96
CA LEU A 120 -10.59 10.62 2.54
C LEU A 120 -11.59 9.78 1.75
N GLU A 121 -12.49 10.43 1.05
CA GLU A 121 -13.37 9.83 0.05
C GLU A 121 -12.61 9.72 -1.27
N LEU A 122 -12.56 8.53 -1.87
CA LEU A 122 -11.71 8.23 -3.00
C LEU A 122 -12.48 7.51 -4.11
N ASP A 123 -12.44 8.08 -5.32
CA ASP A 123 -12.85 7.42 -6.55
C ASP A 123 -11.62 6.84 -7.25
N VAL A 124 -11.60 5.52 -7.44
CA VAL A 124 -10.50 4.81 -8.11
C VAL A 124 -10.99 4.23 -9.42
N ASP A 125 -10.35 4.58 -10.51
CA ASP A 125 -10.43 3.80 -11.73
C ASP A 125 -9.38 2.67 -11.69
N ALA A 126 -9.81 1.47 -11.33
CA ALA A 126 -8.97 0.28 -11.24
C ALA A 126 -8.89 -0.40 -12.62
N ALA A 127 -8.08 0.16 -13.52
CA ALA A 127 -7.87 -0.30 -14.89
C ALA A 127 -9.18 -0.50 -15.68
N GLY A 128 -10.06 0.50 -15.62
CA GLY A 128 -11.37 0.52 -16.28
C GLY A 128 -12.53 0.05 -15.40
N THR A 129 -12.27 -0.32 -14.15
CA THR A 129 -13.32 -0.68 -13.18
C THR A 129 -13.42 0.42 -12.12
N PRO A 130 -14.52 1.18 -12.05
CA PRO A 130 -14.70 2.21 -11.05
C PRO A 130 -14.94 1.58 -9.66
N VAL A 131 -14.26 2.10 -8.65
CA VAL A 131 -14.44 1.75 -7.24
C VAL A 131 -14.53 3.04 -6.43
N HIS A 132 -15.58 3.16 -5.64
CA HIS A 132 -15.75 4.26 -4.68
C HIS A 132 -15.53 3.72 -3.28
N THR A 133 -14.70 4.40 -2.49
CA THR A 133 -14.39 4.00 -1.13
C THR A 133 -14.10 5.20 -0.23
N THR A 134 -14.06 4.96 1.08
CA THR A 134 -13.66 5.95 2.07
C THR A 134 -12.63 5.36 3.02
N TYR A 135 -11.47 5.99 3.08
CA TYR A 135 -10.42 5.68 4.06
C TYR A 135 -10.51 6.64 5.25
N GLY A 136 -10.39 6.10 6.45
CA GLY A 136 -10.49 6.91 7.66
C GLY A 136 -9.69 6.38 8.83
N ILE A 137 -9.14 7.30 9.64
CA ILE A 137 -8.38 6.95 10.83
C ILE A 137 -8.53 8.00 11.92
N VAL A 138 -8.54 7.54 13.18
CA VAL A 138 -8.48 8.37 14.38
C VAL A 138 -7.36 7.82 15.27
N LYS A 139 -6.20 8.46 15.30
CA LYS A 139 -5.11 8.12 16.22
C LYS A 139 -4.20 9.33 16.45
N GLU A 140 -3.54 9.39 17.61
CA GLU A 140 -2.67 10.53 18.02
C GLU A 140 -1.47 10.72 17.09
N ASP A 141 -0.86 9.63 16.63
CA ASP A 141 0.33 9.63 15.77
C ASP A 141 0.00 9.41 14.28
N ALA A 142 -1.19 9.86 13.84
CA ALA A 142 -1.65 9.68 12.47
C ALA A 142 -0.83 10.45 11.42
N ALA A 143 -0.16 11.54 11.82
CA ALA A 143 0.57 12.40 10.88
C ALA A 143 1.61 11.61 10.08
N GLN A 144 1.43 11.58 8.75
CA GLN A 144 2.30 10.88 7.80
C GLN A 144 2.24 11.55 6.43
N GLY A 145 3.20 11.28 5.57
CA GLY A 145 3.24 11.83 4.22
C GLY A 145 4.40 11.29 3.42
N ALA A 146 4.55 11.78 2.19
CA ALA A 146 5.56 11.31 1.25
C ALA A 146 7.00 11.37 1.83
N ASP A 147 7.37 12.48 2.49
CA ASP A 147 8.71 12.63 3.08
C ASP A 147 8.99 11.65 4.23
N TYR A 148 7.97 11.35 5.02
CA TYR A 148 8.09 10.37 6.10
C TYR A 148 8.40 8.98 5.53
N PHE A 149 7.60 8.50 4.57
CA PHE A 149 7.82 7.19 3.96
C PHE A 149 9.10 7.13 3.13
N LEU A 150 9.46 8.22 2.44
CA LEU A 150 10.73 8.27 1.71
C LEU A 150 11.93 8.02 2.63
N ARG A 151 11.96 8.64 3.82
CA ARG A 151 13.02 8.40 4.82
C ARG A 151 13.05 6.93 5.29
N LEU A 152 11.89 6.33 5.57
CA LEU A 152 11.83 4.91 5.97
C LEU A 152 12.37 3.99 4.87
N CYS A 153 12.00 4.25 3.62
CA CYS A 153 12.45 3.47 2.48
C CYS A 153 13.95 3.62 2.23
N GLN A 154 14.50 4.82 2.36
CA GLN A 154 15.95 5.06 2.25
C GLN A 154 16.74 4.33 3.33
N ASN A 155 16.23 4.25 4.57
CA ASN A 155 16.83 3.47 5.65
C ASN A 155 16.84 1.95 5.34
N SER A 156 15.96 1.49 4.46
CA SER A 156 15.91 0.11 3.95
C SER A 156 16.64 -0.05 2.59
N HIS A 157 17.51 0.91 2.24
CA HIS A 157 18.33 0.93 1.01
C HIS A 157 17.52 0.95 -0.30
N LEU A 158 16.27 1.39 -0.26
CA LEU A 158 15.46 1.63 -1.45
C LEU A 158 15.71 3.04 -1.99
N LYS A 159 15.73 3.18 -3.33
CA LYS A 159 16.00 4.44 -4.02
C LYS A 159 14.75 4.99 -4.67
N LEU A 160 14.48 6.27 -4.47
CA LEU A 160 13.36 6.95 -5.12
C LEU A 160 13.50 6.92 -6.64
N ALA A 161 12.44 6.45 -7.31
CA ALA A 161 12.36 6.39 -8.77
C ALA A 161 11.21 7.25 -9.33
N ASP A 162 10.12 7.45 -8.55
CA ASP A 162 9.01 8.32 -8.91
C ASP A 162 8.31 8.84 -7.66
N ARG A 163 7.80 10.07 -7.71
CA ARG A 163 7.06 10.71 -6.62
C ARG A 163 5.95 11.59 -7.19
N GLN A 164 4.76 11.41 -6.67
CA GLN A 164 3.61 12.26 -6.98
C GLN A 164 2.96 12.68 -5.66
N GLU A 165 2.65 13.96 -5.53
CA GLU A 165 2.02 14.52 -4.34
C GLU A 165 0.75 15.26 -4.72
N HIS A 166 -0.28 14.99 -3.93
CA HIS A 166 -1.58 15.63 -4.01
C HIS A 166 -1.96 16.16 -2.63
N THR A 167 -2.99 16.97 -2.55
CA THR A 167 -3.39 17.63 -1.29
C THR A 167 -3.68 16.62 -0.16
N SER A 168 -4.23 15.46 -0.48
CA SER A 168 -4.70 14.47 0.51
C SER A 168 -4.07 13.08 0.39
N TRP A 169 -3.26 12.85 -0.63
CA TRP A 169 -2.58 11.57 -0.85
C TRP A 169 -1.30 11.77 -1.65
N PHE A 170 -0.44 10.74 -1.63
CA PHE A 170 0.81 10.71 -2.39
C PHE A 170 1.04 9.33 -3.02
N TYR A 171 1.92 9.29 -4.00
CA TYR A 171 2.48 8.08 -4.57
C TYR A 171 3.99 8.12 -4.54
N LEU A 172 4.61 7.02 -4.12
CA LEU A 172 6.06 6.80 -4.20
C LEU A 172 6.35 5.49 -4.91
N ARG A 173 7.29 5.51 -5.85
CA ARG A 173 7.91 4.31 -6.40
C ARG A 173 9.38 4.30 -6.03
N LEU A 174 9.80 3.23 -5.36
CA LEU A 174 11.17 3.06 -4.89
C LEU A 174 11.72 1.74 -5.44
N THR A 175 12.97 1.74 -5.89
CA THR A 175 13.64 0.57 -6.48
C THR A 175 14.71 0.01 -5.55
N LYS A 176 14.87 -1.31 -5.59
CA LYS A 176 15.93 -2.04 -4.89
C LYS A 176 17.21 -2.10 -5.72
#